data_4cf0ebd13747740cffc71261b0641143
#
_entry.id   4cf0ebd13747740cffc71261b0641143
#
_cell.length_a   1.000
_cell.length_b   1.000
_cell.length_c   1.000
_cell.angle_alpha   90.00
_cell.angle_beta   90.00
_cell.angle_gamma   90.00
#
_symmetry.space_group_name_H-M   'P 1'
#
loop_
_entity.id
_entity.type
_entity.pdbx_description
1 polymer ?
#
loop_
_entity_poly.entity_id
_entity_poly.type
_entity_poly.pdbx_seq_one_letter_code
_entity_poly.pdbx_strand_id
1 'polypeptide(L)'
;MKHYQMYIDGEWCDAKDGATLESINPATGKVWATAAVAGEAEVNRAVAAAARALRQGPWGEMNATQRGKLLRRLGDLIAENASHLGDIETTDSGKLARETRAQTGYIADYYYYFAGLADKIQGATLPPTNLTCMFSPNACLSAWSQPSYPGMHKYF
;
A
#
# COMPACT_ATOMS: atom_id res chain seq x y z
N MET A 1 19.15 -21.84 -0.80
CA MET A 1 18.85 -20.57 -1.46
C MET A 1 17.37 -20.28 -1.22
N LYS A 2 17.00 -19.06 -0.80
CA LYS A 2 15.62 -18.71 -0.49
C LYS A 2 14.90 -18.34 -1.79
N HIS A 3 13.66 -18.81 -1.97
CA HIS A 3 12.82 -18.46 -3.11
C HIS A 3 11.62 -17.63 -2.63
N TYR A 4 11.37 -16.50 -3.29
CA TYR A 4 10.25 -15.61 -2.99
C TYR A 4 9.20 -15.70 -4.09
N GLN A 5 8.00 -16.06 -3.69
CA GLN A 5 6.83 -16.14 -4.56
C GLN A 5 6.08 -14.79 -4.61
N MET A 6 5.26 -14.61 -5.62
CA MET A 6 4.26 -13.53 -5.66
C MET A 6 3.10 -13.85 -4.73
N TYR A 7 2.50 -12.80 -4.15
CA TYR A 7 1.27 -12.93 -3.37
C TYR A 7 0.13 -12.24 -4.12
N ILE A 8 -0.78 -13.03 -4.68
CA ILE A 8 -1.88 -12.54 -5.52
C ILE A 8 -3.18 -13.17 -5.07
N ASP A 9 -4.18 -12.34 -4.74
CA ASP A 9 -5.54 -12.77 -4.36
C ASP A 9 -5.58 -13.70 -3.12
N GLY A 10 -4.69 -13.46 -2.16
CA GLY A 10 -4.60 -14.27 -0.94
C GLY A 10 -3.73 -15.53 -1.07
N GLU A 11 -3.11 -15.78 -2.21
CA GLU A 11 -2.34 -16.98 -2.49
C GLU A 11 -0.90 -16.66 -2.89
N TRP A 12 0.03 -17.52 -2.44
CA TRP A 12 1.41 -17.50 -2.90
C TRP A 12 1.53 -18.27 -4.21
N CYS A 13 2.15 -17.68 -5.23
CA CYS A 13 2.26 -18.31 -6.54
C CYS A 13 3.58 -17.94 -7.23
N ASP A 14 4.04 -18.86 -8.07
CA ASP A 14 5.13 -18.66 -9.00
C ASP A 14 4.64 -18.11 -10.33
N ALA A 15 5.58 -17.67 -11.18
CA ALA A 15 5.29 -17.32 -12.55
C ALA A 15 4.80 -18.56 -13.33
N LYS A 16 3.80 -18.39 -14.20
CA LYS A 16 3.22 -19.48 -14.99
C LYS A 16 4.25 -20.15 -15.91
N ASP A 17 5.22 -19.39 -16.38
CA ASP A 17 6.33 -19.84 -17.22
C ASP A 17 7.56 -20.28 -16.40
N GLY A 18 7.49 -20.20 -15.06
CA GLY A 18 8.60 -20.51 -14.16
C GLY A 18 9.74 -19.49 -14.16
N ALA A 19 9.52 -18.30 -14.74
CA ALA A 19 10.55 -17.26 -14.79
C ALA A 19 10.93 -16.77 -13.40
N THR A 20 12.24 -16.66 -13.15
CA THR A 20 12.79 -16.18 -11.87
C THR A 20 13.88 -15.15 -12.10
N LEU A 21 14.01 -14.22 -11.14
CA LEU A 21 15.10 -13.24 -11.05
C LEU A 21 16.01 -13.63 -9.88
N GLU A 22 17.31 -13.59 -10.11
CA GLU A 22 18.31 -13.77 -9.05
C GLU A 22 18.59 -12.44 -8.35
N SER A 23 18.56 -12.46 -7.03
CA SER A 23 19.05 -11.36 -6.22
C SER A 23 20.48 -11.67 -5.75
N ILE A 24 21.40 -10.73 -6.01
CA ILE A 24 22.83 -10.86 -5.73
C ILE A 24 23.17 -9.99 -4.53
N ASN A 25 23.76 -10.58 -3.49
CA ASN A 25 24.27 -9.83 -2.35
C ASN A 25 25.51 -9.02 -2.79
N PRO A 26 25.47 -7.68 -2.76
CA PRO A 26 26.57 -6.84 -3.25
C PRO A 26 27.87 -7.00 -2.45
N ALA A 27 27.78 -7.37 -1.17
CA ALA A 27 28.94 -7.54 -0.31
C ALA A 27 29.74 -8.82 -0.63
N THR A 28 29.07 -9.85 -1.16
CA THR A 28 29.70 -11.15 -1.43
C THR A 28 29.77 -11.49 -2.91
N GLY A 29 29.02 -10.79 -3.77
CA GLY A 29 28.88 -11.09 -5.20
C GLY A 29 28.18 -12.40 -5.49
N LYS A 30 27.49 -13.00 -4.50
CA LYS A 30 26.81 -14.29 -4.63
C LYS A 30 25.29 -14.12 -4.63
N VAL A 31 24.63 -14.99 -5.40
CA VAL A 31 23.17 -15.12 -5.35
C VAL A 31 22.75 -15.59 -3.96
N TRP A 32 21.87 -14.86 -3.30
CA TRP A 32 21.35 -15.21 -1.98
C TRP A 32 19.88 -15.63 -2.01
N ALA A 33 19.11 -15.13 -3.00
CA ALA A 33 17.71 -15.46 -3.18
C ALA A 33 17.31 -15.43 -4.66
N THR A 34 16.15 -16.01 -4.95
CA THR A 34 15.45 -15.87 -6.22
C THR A 34 14.04 -15.34 -5.98
N ALA A 35 13.48 -14.61 -6.92
CA ALA A 35 12.10 -14.15 -6.88
C ALA A 35 11.39 -14.53 -8.19
N ALA A 36 10.10 -14.86 -8.10
CA ALA A 36 9.26 -15.10 -9.26
C ALA A 36 9.06 -13.81 -10.06
N VAL A 37 9.15 -13.86 -11.39
CA VAL A 37 8.96 -12.73 -12.30
C VAL A 37 7.55 -12.78 -12.88
N ALA A 38 6.73 -11.78 -12.58
CA ALA A 38 5.36 -11.71 -13.11
C ALA A 38 5.36 -11.49 -14.63
N GLY A 39 4.65 -12.34 -15.34
CA GLY A 39 4.25 -12.10 -16.72
C GLY A 39 2.94 -11.32 -16.81
N GLU A 40 2.46 -11.07 -18.01
CA GLU A 40 1.21 -10.35 -18.27
C GLU A 40 0.00 -10.98 -17.57
N ALA A 41 -0.07 -12.32 -17.55
CA ALA A 41 -1.17 -13.06 -16.94
C ALA A 41 -1.24 -12.81 -15.42
N GLU A 42 -0.10 -12.82 -14.72
CA GLU A 42 0.00 -12.57 -13.28
C GLU A 42 -0.33 -11.12 -12.95
N VAL A 43 0.17 -10.17 -13.74
CA VAL A 43 -0.13 -8.74 -13.58
C VAL A 43 -1.62 -8.48 -13.75
N ASN A 44 -2.25 -9.02 -14.80
CA ASN A 44 -3.68 -8.88 -15.05
C ASN A 44 -4.52 -9.49 -13.91
N ARG A 45 -4.11 -10.66 -13.40
CA ARG A 45 -4.75 -11.31 -12.23
C ARG A 45 -4.63 -10.45 -10.98
N ALA A 46 -3.45 -9.88 -10.72
CA ALA A 46 -3.22 -9.02 -9.56
C ALA A 46 -4.07 -7.74 -9.61
N VAL A 47 -4.14 -7.08 -10.78
CA VAL A 47 -4.96 -5.89 -11.00
C VAL A 47 -6.44 -6.20 -10.84
N ALA A 48 -6.92 -7.32 -11.41
CA ALA A 48 -8.30 -7.76 -11.27
C ALA A 48 -8.67 -8.07 -9.81
N ALA A 49 -7.77 -8.71 -9.07
CA ALA A 49 -7.94 -9.00 -7.64
C ALA A 49 -8.02 -7.71 -6.80
N ALA A 50 -7.12 -6.76 -7.06
CA ALA A 50 -7.12 -5.47 -6.38
C ALA A 50 -8.40 -4.65 -6.66
N ALA A 51 -8.84 -4.60 -7.92
CA ALA A 51 -10.08 -3.92 -8.31
C ALA A 51 -11.32 -4.56 -7.66
N ARG A 52 -11.35 -5.89 -7.59
CA ARG A 52 -12.42 -6.64 -6.93
C ARG A 52 -12.43 -6.37 -5.42
N ALA A 53 -11.27 -6.43 -4.76
CA ALA A 53 -11.15 -6.16 -3.33
C ALA A 53 -11.62 -4.74 -2.96
N LEU A 54 -11.35 -3.76 -3.81
CA LEU A 54 -11.80 -2.38 -3.60
C LEU A 54 -13.32 -2.22 -3.74
N ARG A 55 -13.92 -2.88 -4.75
CA ARG A 55 -15.34 -2.65 -5.12
C ARG A 55 -16.32 -3.62 -4.47
N GLN A 56 -15.91 -4.84 -4.18
CA GLN A 56 -16.76 -5.94 -3.76
C GLN A 56 -16.31 -6.63 -2.46
N GLY A 57 -15.13 -6.27 -1.97
CA GLY A 57 -14.56 -6.85 -0.76
C GLY A 57 -14.87 -6.04 0.49
N PRO A 58 -14.60 -6.61 1.68
CA PRO A 58 -14.84 -5.96 2.95
C PRO A 58 -14.09 -4.64 3.11
N TRP A 59 -12.98 -4.46 2.40
CA TRP A 59 -12.23 -3.19 2.39
C TRP A 59 -13.06 -2.01 1.88
N GLY A 60 -13.86 -2.22 0.82
CA GLY A 60 -14.73 -1.19 0.26
C GLY A 60 -15.85 -0.75 1.22
N GLU A 61 -16.31 -1.67 2.07
CA GLU A 61 -17.38 -1.43 3.05
C GLU A 61 -16.88 -0.84 4.37
N MET A 62 -15.58 -0.96 4.65
CA MET A 62 -15.00 -0.43 5.89
C MET A 62 -15.06 1.09 5.94
N ASN A 63 -15.40 1.62 7.11
CA ASN A 63 -15.23 3.05 7.38
C ASN A 63 -13.74 3.40 7.63
N ALA A 64 -13.43 4.69 7.64
CA ALA A 64 -12.06 5.19 7.78
C ALA A 64 -11.38 4.72 9.07
N THR A 65 -12.10 4.68 10.19
CA THR A 65 -11.57 4.22 11.48
C THR A 65 -11.19 2.74 11.44
N GLN A 66 -11.99 1.90 10.77
CA GLN A 66 -11.68 0.47 10.62
C GLN A 66 -10.41 0.26 9.75
N ARG A 67 -10.28 1.01 8.65
CA ARG A 67 -9.06 0.99 7.82
C ARG A 67 -7.84 1.46 8.61
N GLY A 68 -7.98 2.51 9.42
CA GLY A 68 -6.94 2.99 10.33
C GLY A 68 -6.45 1.91 11.32
N LYS A 69 -7.38 1.11 11.88
CA LYS A 69 -7.02 -0.02 12.76
C LYS A 69 -6.19 -1.08 12.04
N LEU A 70 -6.51 -1.40 10.79
CA LEU A 70 -5.72 -2.35 9.99
C LEU A 70 -4.34 -1.79 9.67
N LEU A 71 -4.26 -0.51 9.32
CA LEU A 71 -2.99 0.17 9.06
C LEU A 71 -2.10 0.20 10.31
N ARG A 72 -2.70 0.43 11.49
CA ARG A 72 -1.99 0.34 12.77
C ARG A 72 -1.45 -1.07 13.01
N ARG A 73 -2.27 -2.11 12.79
CA ARG A 73 -1.82 -3.50 12.94
C ARG A 73 -0.67 -3.84 12.00
N LEU A 74 -0.67 -3.29 10.77
CA LEU A 74 0.48 -3.41 9.86
C LEU A 74 1.73 -2.76 10.46
N GLY A 75 1.60 -1.57 11.05
CA GLY A 75 2.69 -0.91 11.78
C GLY A 75 3.25 -1.78 12.91
N ASP A 76 2.37 -2.41 13.72
CA ASP A 76 2.79 -3.33 14.79
C ASP A 76 3.61 -4.50 14.24
N LEU A 77 3.14 -5.13 13.16
CA LEU A 77 3.84 -6.25 12.50
C LEU A 77 5.20 -5.83 11.93
N ILE A 78 5.30 -4.63 11.37
CA ILE A 78 6.58 -4.09 10.89
C ILE A 78 7.54 -3.86 12.06
N ALA A 79 7.07 -3.28 13.16
CA ALA A 79 7.89 -3.06 14.36
C ALA A 79 8.38 -4.38 14.95
N GLU A 80 7.51 -5.38 15.09
CA GLU A 80 7.83 -6.73 15.57
C GLU A 80 8.92 -7.41 14.71
N ASN A 81 8.95 -7.14 13.41
CA ASN A 81 9.87 -7.77 12.45
C ASN A 81 10.98 -6.83 11.94
N ALA A 82 11.14 -5.64 12.53
CA ALA A 82 12.03 -4.60 12.03
C ALA A 82 13.49 -5.07 11.83
N SER A 83 14.04 -5.83 12.79
CA SER A 83 15.40 -6.35 12.69
C SER A 83 15.56 -7.32 11.51
N HIS A 84 14.62 -8.25 11.36
CA HIS A 84 14.63 -9.22 10.27
C HIS A 84 14.49 -8.56 8.89
N LEU A 85 13.60 -7.59 8.76
CA LEU A 85 13.41 -6.82 7.53
C LEU A 85 14.67 -5.99 7.19
N GLY A 86 15.29 -5.36 8.21
CA GLY A 86 16.55 -4.63 8.03
C GLY A 86 17.71 -5.53 7.58
N ASP A 87 17.79 -6.76 8.09
CA ASP A 87 18.80 -7.73 7.67
C ASP A 87 18.63 -8.20 6.22
N ILE A 88 17.37 -8.39 5.80
CA ILE A 88 17.03 -8.68 4.40
C ILE A 88 17.46 -7.50 3.51
N GLU A 89 17.10 -6.27 3.87
CA GLU A 89 17.47 -5.09 3.10
C GLU A 89 18.99 -4.90 3.02
N THR A 90 19.71 -5.14 4.11
CA THR A 90 21.19 -5.13 4.09
C THR A 90 21.75 -6.16 3.11
N THR A 91 21.21 -7.37 3.14
CA THR A 91 21.67 -8.48 2.29
C THR A 91 21.43 -8.19 0.81
N ASP A 92 20.28 -7.58 0.50
CA ASP A 92 19.85 -7.30 -0.88
C ASP A 92 20.50 -6.04 -1.46
N SER A 93 20.62 -4.96 -0.67
CA SER A 93 21.06 -3.66 -1.14
C SER A 93 22.55 -3.34 -0.83
N GLY A 94 23.16 -4.06 0.11
CA GLY A 94 24.52 -3.76 0.59
C GLY A 94 24.63 -2.56 1.53
N LYS A 95 23.52 -1.97 1.97
CA LYS A 95 23.50 -0.89 2.96
C LYS A 95 24.05 -1.34 4.32
N LEU A 96 24.45 -0.38 5.14
CA LEU A 96 24.93 -0.67 6.50
C LEU A 96 23.81 -1.24 7.39
N ALA A 97 24.04 -2.38 8.01
CA ALA A 97 23.04 -3.10 8.83
C ALA A 97 22.44 -2.24 9.94
N ARG A 98 23.23 -1.36 10.59
CA ARG A 98 22.68 -0.47 11.62
C ARG A 98 21.69 0.55 11.06
N GLU A 99 21.91 1.01 9.81
CA GLU A 99 21.04 1.99 9.15
C GLU A 99 19.74 1.35 8.68
N THR A 100 19.82 0.19 8.04
CA THR A 100 18.64 -0.55 7.58
C THR A 100 17.73 -0.97 8.73
N ARG A 101 18.30 -1.47 9.84
CA ARG A 101 17.52 -1.81 11.05
C ARG A 101 16.88 -0.58 11.69
N ALA A 102 17.59 0.56 11.75
CA ALA A 102 17.02 1.80 12.27
C ALA A 102 15.89 2.31 11.35
N GLN A 103 16.10 2.30 10.04
CA GLN A 103 15.09 2.70 9.05
C GLN A 103 13.84 1.82 9.12
N THR A 104 14.00 0.50 9.18
CA THR A 104 12.87 -0.44 9.27
C THR A 104 12.07 -0.24 10.56
N GLY A 105 12.73 0.02 11.68
CA GLY A 105 12.07 0.37 12.93
C GLY A 105 11.24 1.65 12.81
N TYR A 106 11.79 2.65 12.12
CA TYR A 106 11.14 3.95 11.94
C TYR A 106 9.95 3.91 10.96
N ILE A 107 9.92 2.95 10.03
CA ILE A 107 8.79 2.77 9.10
C ILE A 107 7.47 2.55 9.84
N ALA A 108 7.47 1.85 10.97
CA ALA A 108 6.27 1.62 11.77
C ALA A 108 5.59 2.93 12.21
N ASP A 109 6.37 3.97 12.54
CA ASP A 109 5.86 5.27 12.98
C ASP A 109 5.07 5.98 11.88
N TYR A 110 5.46 5.84 10.60
CA TYR A 110 4.68 6.35 9.48
C TYR A 110 3.31 5.67 9.40
N TYR A 111 3.25 4.36 9.58
CA TYR A 111 1.97 3.64 9.59
C TYR A 111 1.09 4.07 10.76
N TYR A 112 1.65 4.31 11.94
CA TYR A 112 0.91 4.82 13.09
C TYR A 112 0.37 6.22 12.84
N TYR A 113 1.19 7.09 12.25
CA TYR A 113 0.78 8.45 11.90
C TYR A 113 -0.40 8.45 10.92
N PHE A 114 -0.27 7.75 9.80
CA PHE A 114 -1.35 7.69 8.80
C PHE A 114 -2.58 6.92 9.28
N ALA A 115 -2.41 5.91 10.13
CA ALA A 115 -3.52 5.25 10.79
C ALA A 115 -4.31 6.21 11.67
N GLY A 116 -3.61 7.12 12.38
CA GLY A 116 -4.24 8.17 13.18
C GLY A 116 -4.91 9.27 12.36
N LEU A 117 -4.55 9.45 11.10
CA LEU A 117 -5.16 10.43 10.19
C LEU A 117 -6.36 9.88 9.42
N ALA A 118 -6.60 8.58 9.43
CA ALA A 118 -7.59 7.94 8.57
C ALA A 118 -9.01 8.54 8.69
N ASP A 119 -9.42 8.91 9.89
CA ASP A 119 -10.74 9.50 10.19
C ASP A 119 -10.71 11.03 10.35
N LYS A 120 -9.59 11.69 9.97
CA LYS A 120 -9.39 13.15 10.15
C LYS A 120 -9.27 13.90 8.84
N ILE A 121 -9.71 13.29 7.73
CA ILE A 121 -9.73 13.94 6.43
C ILE A 121 -10.82 15.02 6.46
N GLN A 122 -10.38 16.28 6.38
CA GLN A 122 -11.26 17.44 6.39
C GLN A 122 -11.52 17.91 4.97
N GLY A 123 -12.77 18.32 4.69
CA GLY A 123 -13.14 19.04 3.48
C GLY A 123 -13.11 20.56 3.69
N ALA A 124 -13.04 21.31 2.59
CA ALA A 124 -13.25 22.76 2.60
C ALA A 124 -14.64 23.08 2.03
N THR A 125 -15.37 23.97 2.68
CA THR A 125 -16.62 24.53 2.16
C THR A 125 -16.34 25.86 1.50
N LEU A 126 -16.64 26.00 0.22
CA LEU A 126 -16.61 27.30 -0.45
C LEU A 126 -17.94 28.00 -0.20
N PRO A 127 -17.97 29.25 0.29
CA PRO A 127 -19.20 29.98 0.42
C PRO A 127 -19.85 30.16 -0.97
N PRO A 128 -21.12 29.80 -1.15
CA PRO A 128 -21.79 29.99 -2.43
C PRO A 128 -21.94 31.48 -2.71
N THR A 129 -21.55 31.89 -3.90
CA THR A 129 -21.69 33.28 -4.36
C THR A 129 -23.15 33.67 -4.63
N ASN A 130 -24.05 32.67 -4.66
CA ASN A 130 -25.47 32.86 -4.95
C ASN A 130 -26.33 32.04 -3.97
N LEU A 131 -27.17 32.70 -3.18
CA LEU A 131 -28.05 32.07 -2.20
C LEU A 131 -29.07 31.07 -2.80
N THR A 132 -29.34 31.16 -4.09
CA THR A 132 -30.22 30.24 -4.81
C THR A 132 -29.67 28.80 -4.84
N CYS A 133 -28.35 28.62 -4.75
CA CYS A 133 -27.71 27.29 -4.69
C CYS A 133 -27.88 26.58 -3.34
N MET A 134 -28.21 27.28 -2.27
CA MET A 134 -28.41 26.70 -0.94
C MET A 134 -29.68 25.85 -0.82
N PHE A 135 -30.66 26.08 -1.68
CA PHE A 135 -31.96 25.43 -1.62
C PHE A 135 -32.17 24.30 -2.64
N SER A 136 -31.12 23.96 -3.44
CA SER A 136 -31.19 22.81 -4.32
C SER A 136 -30.60 21.58 -3.61
N PRO A 137 -31.42 20.57 -3.24
CA PRO A 137 -30.92 19.38 -2.53
C PRO A 137 -29.84 18.63 -3.29
N ASN A 138 -29.83 18.70 -4.63
CA ASN A 138 -28.86 18.02 -5.49
C ASN A 138 -27.53 18.77 -5.64
N ALA A 139 -27.50 20.09 -5.43
CA ALA A 139 -26.27 20.88 -5.50
C ALA A 139 -25.46 20.79 -4.19
N CYS A 140 -26.14 20.56 -3.05
CA CYS A 140 -25.47 20.42 -1.75
C CYS A 140 -24.72 19.10 -1.60
N LEU A 141 -25.21 18.02 -2.22
CA LEU A 141 -24.54 16.71 -2.17
C LEU A 141 -23.28 16.63 -3.04
N SER A 142 -23.21 17.37 -4.13
CA SER A 142 -22.03 17.41 -5.00
C SER A 142 -20.88 18.25 -4.42
N ALA A 143 -21.16 19.23 -3.55
CA ALA A 143 -20.13 20.02 -2.87
C ALA A 143 -19.46 19.27 -1.70
N TRP A 144 -20.10 18.22 -1.18
CA TRP A 144 -19.58 17.42 -0.06
C TRP A 144 -18.80 16.19 -0.47
N SER A 145 -18.83 15.81 -1.75
CA SER A 145 -18.26 14.54 -2.22
C SER A 145 -16.93 14.61 -2.95
N GLN A 146 -16.33 15.80 -3.09
CA GLN A 146 -15.03 15.89 -3.77
C GLN A 146 -13.98 16.56 -2.87
N PRO A 147 -12.98 15.81 -2.35
CA PRO A 147 -11.74 16.43 -1.98
C PRO A 147 -11.12 16.99 -3.27
N SER A 148 -11.01 18.32 -3.37
CA SER A 148 -10.34 18.99 -4.47
C SER A 148 -8.83 18.78 -4.38
N TYR A 149 -8.35 17.59 -4.78
CA TYR A 149 -6.96 17.40 -5.16
C TYR A 149 -6.88 17.56 -6.69
N PRO A 150 -6.23 18.62 -7.19
CA PRO A 150 -5.97 18.76 -8.62
C PRO A 150 -4.99 17.65 -9.02
N GLY A 151 -5.45 16.64 -9.71
CA GLY A 151 -4.62 15.56 -10.25
C GLY A 151 -5.18 14.15 -10.19
N MET A 152 -6.27 13.90 -9.46
CA MET A 152 -6.80 12.54 -9.27
C MET A 152 -7.92 12.12 -10.23
N HIS A 153 -8.20 12.91 -11.27
CA HIS A 153 -9.32 12.68 -12.21
C HIS A 153 -9.00 11.82 -13.43
N LYS A 154 -7.88 11.09 -13.49
CA LYS A 154 -7.54 10.33 -14.71
C LYS A 154 -7.35 8.82 -14.55
N TYR A 155 -7.65 8.22 -13.39
CA TYR A 155 -7.47 6.78 -13.20
C TYR A 155 -8.61 6.12 -12.42
N PHE A 156 -9.85 6.32 -12.88
CA PHE A 156 -10.97 5.45 -12.54
C PHE A 156 -11.87 5.26 -13.75
#